data_9b87002c86a029b3104c60ddd2651014
#
_entry.id   9b87002c86a029b3104c60ddd2651014
#
_cell.length_a   1.000
_cell.length_b   1.000
_cell.length_c   1.000
_cell.angle_alpha   90.00
_cell.angle_beta   90.00
_cell.angle_gamma   90.00
#
_symmetry.space_group_name_H-M   'P 1'
#
loop_
_entity.id
_entity.type
_entity.pdbx_description
1 polymer ?
#
loop_
_entity_poly.entity_id
_entity_poly.type
_entity_poly.pdbx_seq_one_letter_code
_entity_poly.pdbx_strand_id
1 'polypeptide(L)'
;MTSKDLSIFNSLRPFSIGFDDMFDQFENMLGNGGLSMQSNYPPYNIRKTGKDNYSIEVALAGFNKKDVEVEFEDNLLTVRTKQIDKSENKDVNGEIIHKGISQRQFARSFTIADDVKVNGAELKDGLLRIACERSVPEHKKKKLIELK
;
A
#
# COMPACT_ATOMS: atom_id res chain seq x y z
N MET A 1 -9.48 29.46 -3.33
CA MET A 1 -9.00 28.09 -3.23
C MET A 1 -9.97 27.28 -2.40
N THR A 2 -10.55 26.32 -3.01
CA THR A 2 -11.57 25.50 -2.39
C THR A 2 -10.93 24.33 -1.65
N SER A 3 -11.43 24.02 -0.48
CA SER A 3 -11.00 22.90 0.37
C SER A 3 -11.08 21.51 -0.31
N LYS A 4 -11.58 21.45 -1.54
CA LYS A 4 -11.68 20.21 -2.33
C LYS A 4 -10.32 19.70 -2.81
N ASP A 5 -9.39 20.59 -3.13
CA ASP A 5 -8.07 20.19 -3.65
C ASP A 5 -7.21 19.55 -2.56
N LEU A 6 -7.35 19.99 -1.33
CA LEU A 6 -6.66 19.46 -0.17
C LEU A 6 -7.12 18.06 0.21
N SER A 7 -8.40 17.74 -0.01
CA SER A 7 -8.94 16.42 0.31
C SER A 7 -8.46 15.31 -0.63
N ILE A 8 -8.13 15.67 -1.87
CA ILE A 8 -7.61 14.73 -2.87
C ILE A 8 -6.23 14.21 -2.45
N PHE A 9 -5.36 15.10 -1.99
CA PHE A 9 -4.03 14.71 -1.54
C PHE A 9 -4.06 13.81 -0.30
N ASN A 10 -4.93 14.11 0.65
CA ASN A 10 -5.12 13.27 1.84
C ASN A 10 -5.65 11.88 1.52
N SER A 11 -6.49 11.76 0.51
CA SER A 11 -6.99 10.46 0.07
C SER A 11 -5.98 9.68 -0.77
N LEU A 12 -5.01 10.33 -1.41
CA LEU A 12 -3.97 9.70 -2.21
C LEU A 12 -2.78 9.21 -1.38
N ARG A 13 -2.48 9.88 -0.26
CA ARG A 13 -1.32 9.57 0.57
C ARG A 13 -1.23 8.10 1.01
N PRO A 14 -2.31 7.47 1.54
CA PRO A 14 -2.25 6.07 1.99
C PRO A 14 -1.99 5.08 0.86
N PHE A 15 -2.10 5.52 -0.38
CA PHE A 15 -2.01 4.68 -1.57
C PHE A 15 -0.78 4.96 -2.44
N SER A 16 0.10 5.88 -1.99
CA SER A 16 1.24 6.34 -2.79
C SER A 16 2.56 5.89 -2.20
N ILE A 17 3.46 5.43 -3.06
CA ILE A 17 4.79 4.96 -2.69
C ILE A 17 5.82 5.67 -3.56
N GLY A 18 6.87 6.19 -2.91
CA GLY A 18 7.91 6.97 -3.56
C GLY A 18 7.66 8.48 -3.58
N PHE A 19 6.57 8.93 -2.98
CA PHE A 19 6.20 10.34 -2.85
C PHE A 19 6.28 10.84 -1.39
N ASP A 20 6.99 10.12 -0.52
CA ASP A 20 7.00 10.35 0.93
C ASP A 20 7.36 11.78 1.31
N ASP A 21 8.45 12.31 0.74
CA ASP A 21 8.96 13.64 1.07
C ASP A 21 7.95 14.75 0.69
N MET A 22 7.23 14.56 -0.40
CA MET A 22 6.21 15.50 -0.84
C MET A 22 4.99 15.47 0.07
N PHE A 23 4.55 14.29 0.50
CA PHE A 23 3.41 14.15 1.41
C PHE A 23 3.73 14.63 2.81
N ASP A 24 4.95 14.39 3.31
CA ASP A 24 5.40 14.86 4.62
C ASP A 24 5.43 16.39 4.69
N GLN A 25 5.93 17.05 3.64
CA GLN A 25 5.89 18.51 3.56
C GLN A 25 4.46 19.05 3.54
N PHE A 26 3.57 18.38 2.81
CA PHE A 26 2.18 18.76 2.71
C PHE A 26 1.43 18.58 4.04
N GLU A 27 1.68 17.47 4.73
CA GLU A 27 1.08 17.20 6.04
C GLU A 27 1.51 18.19 7.11
N ASN A 28 2.81 18.53 7.12
CA ASN A 28 3.34 19.57 8.02
C ASN A 28 2.72 20.94 7.77
N MET A 29 2.36 21.24 6.52
CA MET A 29 1.73 22.49 6.14
C MET A 29 0.26 22.57 6.58
N LEU A 30 -0.45 21.46 6.62
CA LEU A 30 -1.89 21.41 6.92
C LEU A 30 -2.21 21.22 8.41
N GLY A 31 -1.22 20.80 9.20
CA GLY A 31 -1.46 20.43 10.59
C GLY A 31 -2.27 19.13 10.76
N ASN A 32 -2.23 18.58 11.96
CA ASN A 32 -2.73 17.25 12.33
C ASN A 32 -4.27 17.04 12.22
N GLY A 33 -4.90 17.48 11.16
CA GLY A 33 -6.35 17.41 10.96
C GLY A 33 -6.85 16.29 10.06
N GLY A 34 -6.21 15.13 10.07
CA GLY A 34 -6.60 14.01 9.20
C GLY A 34 -7.86 13.27 9.63
N LEU A 35 -8.99 13.65 9.09
CA LEU A 35 -10.22 12.86 9.11
C LEU A 35 -10.15 11.79 8.02
N SER A 36 -9.70 10.61 8.37
CA SER A 36 -9.82 9.46 7.50
C SER A 36 -10.86 8.49 8.06
N MET A 37 -12.09 8.66 7.64
CA MET A 37 -13.18 7.73 7.89
C MET A 37 -13.32 6.65 6.81
N GLN A 38 -12.24 6.30 6.14
CA GLN A 38 -12.27 5.17 5.21
C GLN A 38 -12.02 3.86 5.94
N SER A 39 -12.75 2.84 5.54
CA SER A 39 -12.52 1.47 6.01
C SER A 39 -11.03 1.12 5.85
N ASN A 40 -10.33 0.97 6.96
CA ASN A 40 -8.92 0.58 6.99
C ASN A 40 -8.71 -0.94 6.81
N TYR A 41 -9.60 -1.58 6.11
CA TYR A 41 -9.48 -3.01 5.87
C TYR A 41 -8.98 -3.32 4.44
N PRO A 42 -7.99 -4.18 4.30
CA PRO A 42 -7.15 -4.73 5.37
C PRO A 42 -6.17 -3.70 5.93
N PRO A 43 -5.76 -3.82 7.21
CA PRO A 43 -4.72 -2.97 7.78
C PRO A 43 -3.41 -3.16 7.03
N TYR A 44 -2.69 -2.07 6.84
CA TYR A 44 -1.41 -2.11 6.13
C TYR A 44 -0.42 -1.09 6.69
N ASN A 45 0.86 -1.36 6.48
CA ASN A 45 1.95 -0.44 6.73
C ASN A 45 2.73 -0.19 5.45
N ILE A 46 3.22 1.00 5.28
CA ILE A 46 4.22 1.33 4.27
C ILE A 46 5.48 1.72 5.02
N ARG A 47 6.58 0.98 4.79
CA ARG A 47 7.87 1.21 5.43
C ARG A 47 8.90 1.63 4.41
N LYS A 48 9.69 2.62 4.75
CA LYS A 48 10.95 2.91 4.08
C LYS A 48 12.04 2.11 4.78
N THR A 49 12.53 1.06 4.14
CA THR A 49 13.49 0.11 4.73
C THR A 49 14.95 0.48 4.46
N GLY A 50 15.17 1.43 3.57
CA GLY A 50 16.47 1.97 3.21
C GLY A 50 16.31 3.25 2.44
N LYS A 51 17.40 3.81 1.93
CA LYS A 51 17.39 5.06 1.15
C LYS A 51 16.43 4.98 -0.04
N ASP A 52 16.46 3.87 -0.75
CA ASP A 52 15.69 3.65 -1.98
C ASP A 52 14.79 2.41 -1.90
N ASN A 53 14.60 1.85 -0.71
CA ASN A 53 13.83 0.63 -0.52
C ASN A 53 12.58 0.88 0.31
N TYR A 54 11.49 0.29 -0.13
CA TYR A 54 10.18 0.37 0.50
C TYR A 54 9.59 -1.02 0.68
N SER A 55 8.79 -1.20 1.70
CA SER A 55 8.00 -2.41 1.92
C SER A 55 6.57 -2.05 2.25
N ILE A 56 5.64 -2.63 1.53
CA ILE A 56 4.23 -2.60 1.87
C ILE A 56 3.93 -3.87 2.65
N GLU A 57 3.35 -3.74 3.83
CA GLU A 57 2.94 -4.86 4.66
C GLU A 57 1.42 -4.83 4.81
N VAL A 58 0.74 -5.87 4.37
CA VAL A 58 -0.72 -5.99 4.46
C VAL A 58 -1.07 -7.12 5.41
N ALA A 59 -1.88 -6.84 6.44
CA ALA A 59 -2.32 -7.85 7.39
C ALA A 59 -3.43 -8.71 6.79
N LEU A 60 -3.11 -9.97 6.53
CA LEU A 60 -4.00 -10.94 5.89
C LEU A 60 -4.11 -12.22 6.71
N ALA A 61 -4.44 -12.07 8.00
CA ALA A 61 -4.65 -13.21 8.87
C ALA A 61 -5.78 -14.11 8.35
N GLY A 62 -5.50 -15.41 8.19
CA GLY A 62 -6.44 -16.40 7.71
C GLY A 62 -6.54 -16.55 6.20
N PHE A 63 -5.85 -15.70 5.41
CA PHE A 63 -5.79 -15.84 3.96
C PHE A 63 -4.63 -16.73 3.52
N ASN A 64 -4.87 -17.52 2.49
CA ASN A 64 -3.83 -18.31 1.81
C ASN A 64 -3.37 -17.60 0.53
N LYS A 65 -2.22 -18.01 0.00
CA LYS A 65 -1.70 -17.48 -1.28
C LYS A 65 -2.71 -17.58 -2.43
N LYS A 66 -3.50 -18.64 -2.46
CA LYS A 66 -4.51 -18.88 -3.50
C LYS A 66 -5.69 -17.90 -3.42
N ASP A 67 -5.90 -17.26 -2.27
CA ASP A 67 -7.04 -16.39 -2.02
C ASP A 67 -6.76 -14.94 -2.40
N VAL A 68 -5.50 -14.59 -2.61
CA VAL A 68 -5.05 -13.21 -2.82
C VAL A 68 -4.30 -13.09 -4.15
N GLU A 69 -4.52 -11.98 -4.81
CA GLU A 69 -3.87 -11.62 -6.06
C GLU A 69 -3.24 -10.24 -5.95
N VAL A 70 -2.02 -10.12 -6.48
CA VAL A 70 -1.28 -8.86 -6.54
C VAL A 70 -1.00 -8.55 -8.01
N GLU A 71 -1.45 -7.41 -8.48
CA GLU A 71 -1.25 -6.93 -9.84
C GLU A 71 -0.52 -5.59 -9.84
N PHE A 72 0.32 -5.38 -10.82
CA PHE A 72 0.98 -4.10 -11.06
C PHE A 72 0.86 -3.70 -12.53
N GLU A 73 0.15 -2.61 -12.77
CA GLU A 73 -0.08 -2.07 -14.12
C GLU A 73 -0.23 -0.54 -14.04
N ASP A 74 0.38 0.16 -14.98
CA ASP A 74 0.27 1.63 -15.10
C ASP A 74 0.54 2.38 -13.78
N ASN A 75 1.61 2.04 -13.09
CA ASN A 75 2.00 2.61 -11.80
C ASN A 75 0.98 2.36 -10.67
N LEU A 76 0.05 1.44 -10.87
CA LEU A 76 -0.92 1.06 -9.87
C LEU A 76 -0.67 -0.38 -9.41
N LEU A 77 -0.37 -0.53 -8.14
CA LEU A 77 -0.24 -1.81 -7.47
C LEU A 77 -1.55 -2.13 -6.78
N THR A 78 -2.20 -3.21 -7.19
CA THR A 78 -3.49 -3.62 -6.63
C THR A 78 -3.36 -4.95 -5.92
N VAL A 79 -3.78 -4.99 -4.67
CA VAL A 79 -3.93 -6.19 -3.85
C VAL A 79 -5.41 -6.46 -3.69
N ARG A 80 -5.86 -7.63 -4.12
CA ARG A 80 -7.27 -8.01 -4.02
C ARG A 80 -7.46 -9.47 -3.65
N THR A 81 -8.62 -9.77 -3.07
CA THR A 81 -9.06 -11.14 -2.89
C THR A 81 -9.62 -11.70 -4.20
N LYS A 82 -9.24 -12.93 -4.51
CA LYS A 82 -9.94 -13.71 -5.52
C LYS A 82 -11.35 -14.06 -5.00
N GLN A 83 -12.27 -14.38 -5.91
CA GLN A 83 -13.58 -14.90 -5.48
C GLN A 83 -13.40 -16.14 -4.62
N ILE A 84 -13.79 -16.02 -3.36
CA ILE A 84 -13.85 -17.14 -2.45
C ILE A 84 -15.22 -17.78 -2.66
N ASP A 85 -15.25 -19.03 -3.11
CA ASP A 85 -16.48 -19.78 -3.14
C ASP A 85 -17.03 -19.92 -1.72
N LYS A 86 -18.19 -19.32 -1.47
CA LYS A 86 -18.84 -19.32 -0.15
C LYS A 86 -19.16 -20.72 0.37
N SER A 87 -19.02 -21.74 -0.49
CA SER A 87 -19.26 -23.13 -0.13
C SER A 87 -18.19 -23.74 0.77
N GLU A 88 -16.99 -23.16 0.84
CA GLU A 88 -15.90 -23.66 1.69
C GLU A 88 -15.87 -23.04 3.10
N ASN A 89 -16.67 -22.02 3.36
CA ASN A 89 -16.80 -21.40 4.67
C ASN A 89 -17.83 -22.11 5.57
N LYS A 90 -17.77 -23.43 5.63
CA LYS A 90 -18.40 -24.12 6.74
C LYS A 90 -17.48 -23.93 7.95
N ASP A 91 -17.93 -23.14 8.90
CA ASP A 91 -17.32 -23.05 10.22
C ASP A 91 -17.25 -24.47 10.83
N VAL A 92 -16.15 -25.14 10.57
CA VAL A 92 -15.92 -26.51 11.06
C VAL A 92 -15.54 -26.48 12.55
N ASN A 93 -15.29 -25.31 13.13
CA ASN A 93 -14.66 -25.11 14.43
C ASN A 93 -15.54 -24.46 15.51
N GLY A 94 -16.86 -24.56 15.42
CA GLY A 94 -17.75 -24.12 16.50
C GLY A 94 -18.34 -22.73 16.32
N GLU A 95 -19.03 -22.25 17.35
CA GLU A 95 -19.72 -20.97 17.40
C GLU A 95 -18.77 -19.84 17.75
N ILE A 96 -18.80 -18.73 16.98
CA ILE A 96 -18.00 -17.54 17.27
C ILE A 96 -18.74 -16.69 18.32
N ILE A 97 -18.16 -16.57 19.52
CA ILE A 97 -18.68 -15.74 20.59
C ILE A 97 -18.25 -14.27 20.44
N HIS A 98 -17.04 -14.03 19.94
CA HIS A 98 -16.51 -12.71 19.64
C HIS A 98 -15.74 -12.73 18.33
N LYS A 99 -16.02 -11.79 17.44
CA LYS A 99 -15.36 -11.68 16.14
C LYS A 99 -14.57 -10.37 16.05
N GLY A 100 -13.27 -10.46 16.26
CA GLY A 100 -12.35 -9.33 16.08
C GLY A 100 -11.50 -9.45 14.79
N ILE A 101 -11.38 -10.66 14.25
CA ILE A 101 -10.64 -10.91 13.00
C ILE A 101 -11.65 -11.13 11.87
N SER A 102 -11.51 -10.30 10.83
CA SER A 102 -12.44 -10.28 9.71
C SER A 102 -11.73 -10.78 8.45
N GLN A 103 -12.34 -11.74 7.78
CA GLN A 103 -11.95 -12.17 6.43
C GLN A 103 -13.00 -11.67 5.46
N ARG A 104 -12.73 -10.53 4.83
CA ARG A 104 -13.63 -9.90 3.87
C ARG A 104 -12.99 -9.81 2.51
N GLN A 105 -13.83 -9.81 1.47
CA GLN A 105 -13.36 -9.42 0.15
C GLN A 105 -12.90 -7.96 0.18
N PHE A 106 -11.76 -7.70 -0.44
CA PHE A 106 -11.20 -6.36 -0.55
C PHE A 106 -10.48 -6.18 -1.89
N ALA A 107 -10.34 -4.94 -2.28
CA ALA A 107 -9.42 -4.52 -3.32
C ALA A 107 -8.77 -3.23 -2.84
N ARG A 108 -7.45 -3.22 -2.72
CA ARG A 108 -6.70 -2.06 -2.30
C ARG A 108 -5.60 -1.74 -3.30
N SER A 109 -5.55 -0.47 -3.70
CA SER A 109 -4.59 0.00 -4.68
C SER A 109 -3.62 1.01 -4.08
N PHE A 110 -2.37 0.93 -4.54
CA PHE A 110 -1.29 1.82 -4.16
C PHE A 110 -0.71 2.45 -5.42
N THR A 111 -0.57 3.76 -5.44
CA THR A 111 0.10 4.46 -6.54
C THR A 111 1.61 4.37 -6.36
N ILE A 112 2.30 3.90 -7.36
CA ILE A 112 3.75 3.72 -7.37
C ILE A 112 4.37 4.78 -8.28
N ALA A 113 5.41 5.47 -7.80
CA ALA A 113 6.13 6.45 -8.59
C ALA A 113 6.85 5.80 -9.78
N ASP A 114 7.06 6.56 -10.85
CA ASP A 114 7.65 6.06 -12.11
C ASP A 114 9.04 5.44 -11.93
N ASP A 115 9.80 5.94 -10.98
CA ASP A 115 11.16 5.49 -10.68
C ASP A 115 11.22 4.35 -9.65
N VAL A 116 10.08 3.85 -9.20
CA VAL A 116 9.98 2.74 -8.25
C VAL A 116 9.57 1.45 -8.97
N LYS A 117 10.30 0.38 -8.70
CA LYS A 117 10.01 -0.96 -9.20
C LYS A 117 9.46 -1.84 -8.10
N VAL A 118 8.53 -2.70 -8.45
CA VAL A 118 8.04 -3.76 -7.57
C VAL A 118 8.89 -5.01 -7.79
N ASN A 119 9.64 -5.41 -6.77
CA ASN A 119 10.59 -6.53 -6.87
C ASN A 119 9.96 -7.89 -6.59
N GLY A 120 8.87 -7.93 -5.85
CA GLY A 120 8.19 -9.18 -5.54
C GLY A 120 7.24 -9.04 -4.36
N ALA A 121 6.49 -10.11 -4.12
CA ALA A 121 5.55 -10.20 -3.02
C ALA A 121 5.62 -11.57 -2.35
N GLU A 122 5.51 -11.60 -1.03
CA GLU A 122 5.53 -12.81 -0.23
C GLU A 122 4.42 -12.77 0.83
N LEU A 123 3.65 -13.84 0.93
CA LEU A 123 2.69 -14.03 2.02
C LEU A 123 3.28 -15.02 3.03
N LYS A 124 3.61 -14.52 4.20
CA LYS A 124 4.19 -15.30 5.29
C LYS A 124 3.74 -14.75 6.65
N ASP A 125 3.49 -15.66 7.56
CA ASP A 125 3.10 -15.32 8.94
C ASP A 125 1.89 -14.37 9.04
N GLY A 126 0.93 -14.51 8.12
CA GLY A 126 -0.25 -13.65 8.07
C GLY A 126 -0.02 -12.26 7.51
N LEU A 127 1.18 -11.96 6.99
CA LEU A 127 1.53 -10.70 6.37
C LEU A 127 1.90 -10.88 4.90
N LEU A 128 1.27 -10.10 4.04
CA LEU A 128 1.72 -9.93 2.67
C LEU A 128 2.74 -8.79 2.64
N ARG A 129 3.97 -9.12 2.28
CA ARG A 129 5.04 -8.14 2.10
C ARG A 129 5.34 -7.95 0.63
N ILE A 130 5.30 -6.71 0.18
CA ILE A 130 5.61 -6.33 -1.19
C ILE A 130 6.84 -5.43 -1.16
N ALA A 131 7.92 -5.88 -1.78
CA ALA A 131 9.18 -5.16 -1.83
C ALA A 131 9.22 -4.23 -3.04
N CYS A 132 9.55 -2.98 -2.81
CA CYS A 132 9.70 -1.95 -3.83
C CYS A 132 11.07 -1.28 -3.71
N GLU A 133 11.63 -0.88 -4.83
CA GLU A 133 12.92 -0.21 -4.91
C GLU A 133 12.88 0.96 -5.88
N ARG A 134 13.37 2.12 -5.42
CA ARG A 134 13.55 3.28 -6.28
C ARG A 134 14.83 3.12 -7.10
N SER A 135 14.71 3.23 -8.41
CA SER A 135 15.82 3.23 -9.34
C SER A 135 15.88 4.56 -10.06
N VAL A 136 16.83 5.41 -9.66
CA VAL A 136 17.01 6.71 -10.32
C VAL A 136 17.72 6.50 -11.66
N PRO A 137 17.13 6.84 -12.81
CA PRO A 137 17.79 6.76 -14.11
C PRO A 137 19.05 7.65 -14.14
N GLU A 138 20.06 7.24 -14.90
CA GLU A 138 21.34 7.97 -15.02
C GLU A 138 21.14 9.43 -15.41
N HIS A 139 20.19 9.75 -16.27
CA HIS A 139 19.91 11.12 -16.71
C HIS A 139 19.26 12.00 -15.63
N LYS A 140 18.74 11.40 -14.55
CA LYS A 140 18.17 12.13 -13.39
C LYS A 140 19.12 12.23 -12.21
N LYS A 141 20.26 11.54 -12.25
CA LYS A 141 21.28 11.62 -11.19
C LYS A 141 21.97 12.96 -11.20
N LYS A 142 22.38 13.40 -10.02
CA LYS A 142 23.17 14.63 -9.87
C LYS A 142 24.48 14.51 -10.65
N LYS A 143 24.74 15.46 -11.51
CA LYS A 143 26.00 15.61 -12.25
C LYS A 143 26.70 16.90 -11.86
N LEU A 144 27.99 16.82 -11.64
CA LEU A 144 28.82 17.99 -11.55
C LEU A 144 29.21 18.46 -12.96
N ILE A 145 28.96 19.72 -13.24
CA ILE A 145 29.29 20.33 -14.52
C ILE A 145 30.55 21.18 -14.31
N GLU A 146 31.59 20.89 -15.07
CA GLU A 146 32.81 21.68 -15.04
C GLU A 146 32.55 23.04 -15.66
N LEU A 147 33.01 24.07 -14.95
CA LEU A 147 33.00 25.45 -15.45
C LEU A 147 34.22 25.66 -16.33
N LYS A 148 33.96 26.10 -17.55
CA LYS A 148 35.02 26.52 -18.48
C LYS A 148 35.44 27.96 -18.23
#